data_cbcd3359acaada7a7f9606842ae932e5
#
_entry.id   cbcd3359acaada7a7f9606842ae932e5
#
_cell.length_a   1.000
_cell.length_b   1.000
_cell.length_c   1.000
_cell.angle_alpha   90.00
_cell.angle_beta   90.00
_cell.angle_gamma   90.00
#
_symmetry.space_group_name_H-M   'P 1'
#
loop_
_entity.id
_entity.type
_entity.pdbx_description
1 polymer ?
#
loop_
_entity_poly.entity_id
_entity_poly.type
_entity_poly.pdbx_seq_one_letter_code
_entity_poly.pdbx_strand_id
1 'polypeptide(L)'
;RLVDIQVVQAAQLSEDAHGKRAVPVTIASVRGDIVDRNGAVLATTDERFDVQLSPKNTNLNGSTFFRATGDGSIETEVVSAKKAFGEIGAITGQTAAEIQAIVDQALEENPKSDFAYVKRSVDLAALNQLKALRIPWLTFDYDSARNYPSGAVGGNLIGFVGDENEAQSGIELSQDTCLAGTDGSESYE
;
A
#
# COMPACT_ATOMS: atom_id res chain seq x y z
N ARG A 1 -6.57 -46.01 -10.29
CA ARG A 1 -7.04 -44.71 -9.78
C ARG A 1 -5.90 -43.76 -9.41
N LEU A 2 -4.89 -44.20 -8.62
CA LEU A 2 -3.72 -43.34 -8.28
C LEU A 2 -2.88 -42.98 -9.52
N VAL A 3 -2.64 -43.93 -10.41
CA VAL A 3 -1.91 -43.66 -11.67
C VAL A 3 -2.68 -42.71 -12.58
N ASP A 4 -4.00 -42.82 -12.64
CA ASP A 4 -4.84 -41.93 -13.42
C ASP A 4 -4.73 -40.46 -12.92
N ILE A 5 -4.80 -40.26 -11.61
CA ILE A 5 -4.66 -38.93 -10.97
C ILE A 5 -3.25 -38.38 -11.11
N GLN A 6 -2.21 -39.23 -10.92
CA GLN A 6 -0.82 -38.78 -10.86
C GLN A 6 -0.13 -38.68 -12.22
N VAL A 7 -0.63 -39.35 -13.23
CA VAL A 7 0.00 -39.38 -14.58
C VAL A 7 -0.91 -38.77 -15.63
N VAL A 8 -2.18 -39.15 -15.69
CA VAL A 8 -3.10 -38.68 -16.75
C VAL A 8 -3.67 -37.29 -16.42
N GLN A 9 -4.03 -37.07 -15.16
CA GLN A 9 -4.66 -35.81 -14.73
C GLN A 9 -3.67 -34.88 -14.00
N ALA A 10 -2.40 -35.27 -13.85
CA ALA A 10 -1.41 -34.51 -13.06
C ALA A 10 -1.23 -33.07 -13.58
N ALA A 11 -1.12 -32.89 -14.88
CA ALA A 11 -0.93 -31.56 -15.48
C ALA A 11 -2.15 -30.66 -15.23
N GLN A 12 -3.34 -31.18 -15.45
CA GLN A 12 -4.59 -30.42 -15.27
C GLN A 12 -4.86 -30.09 -13.78
N LEU A 13 -4.62 -31.07 -12.89
CA LEU A 13 -4.76 -30.84 -11.45
C LEU A 13 -3.70 -29.87 -10.90
N SER A 14 -2.51 -29.87 -11.46
CA SER A 14 -1.46 -28.88 -11.13
C SER A 14 -1.86 -27.50 -11.57
N GLU A 15 -2.32 -27.34 -12.81
CA GLU A 15 -2.79 -26.05 -13.33
C GLU A 15 -3.99 -25.50 -12.55
N ASP A 16 -4.97 -26.34 -12.22
CA ASP A 16 -6.11 -26.00 -11.36
C ASP A 16 -5.67 -25.61 -9.93
N ALA A 17 -4.64 -26.29 -9.40
CA ALA A 17 -4.10 -25.99 -8.08
C ALA A 17 -3.33 -24.66 -8.05
N HIS A 18 -2.55 -24.37 -9.10
CA HIS A 18 -1.90 -23.06 -9.28
C HIS A 18 -2.95 -21.95 -9.39
N GLY A 19 -3.93 -22.09 -10.27
CA GLY A 19 -4.99 -21.11 -10.45
C GLY A 19 -5.83 -20.84 -9.19
N LYS A 20 -5.97 -21.83 -8.28
CA LYS A 20 -6.70 -21.65 -7.01
C LYS A 20 -5.85 -21.05 -5.89
N ARG A 21 -4.54 -21.17 -5.96
CA ARG A 21 -3.59 -20.60 -4.99
C ARG A 21 -3.05 -19.24 -5.40
N ALA A 22 -3.02 -18.97 -6.70
CA ALA A 22 -2.59 -17.69 -7.22
C ALA A 22 -3.56 -16.58 -6.78
N VAL A 23 -3.06 -15.62 -6.03
CA VAL A 23 -3.78 -14.40 -5.67
C VAL A 23 -3.35 -13.33 -6.67
N PRO A 24 -4.22 -12.94 -7.62
CA PRO A 24 -3.89 -11.86 -8.55
C PRO A 24 -3.84 -10.52 -7.79
N VAL A 25 -2.76 -9.80 -7.93
CA VAL A 25 -2.58 -8.45 -7.42
C VAL A 25 -2.45 -7.52 -8.61
N THR A 26 -3.27 -6.48 -8.66
CA THR A 26 -3.16 -5.43 -9.66
C THR A 26 -2.06 -4.47 -9.25
N ILE A 27 -1.10 -4.24 -10.15
CA ILE A 27 -0.07 -3.21 -9.99
C ILE A 27 -0.57 -1.97 -10.74
N ALA A 28 -0.96 -0.95 -9.98
CA ALA A 28 -1.45 0.29 -10.56
C ALA A 28 -0.38 0.94 -11.45
N SER A 29 -0.78 1.41 -12.63
CA SER A 29 0.10 2.15 -13.51
C SER A 29 0.40 3.54 -12.92
N VAL A 30 1.64 4.01 -13.13
CA VAL A 30 2.02 5.37 -12.77
C VAL A 30 1.59 6.31 -13.91
N ARG A 31 0.80 7.32 -13.57
CA ARG A 31 0.33 8.31 -14.54
C ARG A 31 1.49 9.11 -15.10
N GLY A 32 1.56 9.23 -16.43
CA GLY A 32 2.65 9.89 -17.16
C GLY A 32 2.78 11.38 -16.82
N ASP A 33 4.00 11.92 -16.98
CA ASP A 33 4.28 13.33 -16.75
C ASP A 33 3.76 14.21 -17.89
N ILE A 34 3.37 15.43 -17.53
CA ILE A 34 3.11 16.51 -18.49
C ILE A 34 4.28 17.47 -18.41
N VAL A 35 4.96 17.66 -19.52
CA VAL A 35 6.12 18.56 -19.59
C VAL A 35 5.91 19.64 -20.64
N ASP A 36 6.59 20.77 -20.49
CA ASP A 36 6.64 21.80 -21.52
C ASP A 36 7.62 21.39 -22.65
N ARG A 37 7.68 22.22 -23.71
CA ARG A 37 8.60 21.98 -24.85
C ARG A 37 10.09 21.98 -24.50
N ASN A 38 10.47 22.49 -23.32
CA ASN A 38 11.83 22.52 -22.84
C ASN A 38 12.12 21.39 -21.84
N GLY A 39 11.12 20.54 -21.54
CA GLY A 39 11.22 19.45 -20.60
C GLY A 39 10.95 19.86 -19.13
N ALA A 40 10.47 21.09 -18.89
CA ALA A 40 10.08 21.47 -17.53
C ALA A 40 8.78 20.75 -17.14
N VAL A 41 8.78 20.13 -15.96
CA VAL A 41 7.66 19.34 -15.45
C VAL A 41 6.53 20.28 -15.02
N LEU A 42 5.36 20.08 -15.62
CA LEU A 42 4.13 20.81 -15.31
C LEU A 42 3.19 19.99 -14.43
N ALA A 43 3.15 18.67 -14.64
CA ALA A 43 2.47 17.72 -13.78
C ALA A 43 3.27 16.40 -13.72
N THR A 44 3.41 15.84 -12.53
CA THR A 44 4.08 14.56 -12.29
C THR A 44 3.30 13.75 -11.26
N THR A 45 3.60 12.46 -11.15
CA THR A 45 2.99 11.59 -10.15
C THR A 45 4.03 11.23 -9.09
N ASP A 46 3.74 11.59 -7.85
CA ASP A 46 4.54 11.17 -6.70
C ASP A 46 4.00 9.83 -6.19
N GLU A 47 4.87 8.84 -6.05
CA GLU A 47 4.53 7.59 -5.38
C GLU A 47 4.28 7.86 -3.90
N ARG A 48 3.10 7.48 -3.43
CA ARG A 48 2.66 7.58 -2.05
C ARG A 48 2.14 6.24 -1.57
N PHE A 49 2.06 6.11 -0.27
CA PHE A 49 1.61 4.86 0.34
C PHE A 49 0.73 5.16 1.53
N ASP A 50 -0.36 4.44 1.64
CA ASP A 50 -1.23 4.46 2.80
C ASP A 50 -0.76 3.42 3.80
N VAL A 51 -0.61 3.85 5.04
CA VAL A 51 -0.21 2.99 6.17
C VAL A 51 -1.46 2.56 6.91
N GLN A 52 -1.65 1.26 6.99
CA GLN A 52 -2.82 0.62 7.58
C GLN A 52 -2.36 -0.37 8.65
N LEU A 53 -3.21 -0.64 9.61
CA LEU A 53 -2.99 -1.68 10.61
C LEU A 53 -4.24 -2.53 10.84
N SER A 54 -4.02 -3.72 11.39
CA SER A 54 -5.10 -4.60 11.83
C SER A 54 -5.35 -4.42 13.33
N PRO A 55 -6.41 -3.68 13.74
CA PRO A 55 -6.67 -3.39 15.15
C PRO A 55 -6.82 -4.64 16.02
N LYS A 56 -7.55 -5.66 15.54
CA LYS A 56 -7.73 -6.92 16.27
C LYS A 56 -6.41 -7.61 16.61
N ASN A 57 -5.41 -7.50 15.72
CA ASN A 57 -4.12 -8.17 15.88
C ASN A 57 -3.17 -7.43 16.81
N THR A 58 -3.42 -6.16 17.11
CA THR A 58 -2.62 -5.40 18.09
C THR A 58 -2.84 -5.87 19.53
N ASN A 59 -4.03 -6.44 19.82
CA ASN A 59 -4.43 -6.90 21.16
C ASN A 59 -4.22 -8.41 21.39
N LEU A 60 -3.72 -9.14 20.41
CA LEU A 60 -3.40 -10.55 20.58
C LEU A 60 -2.23 -10.74 21.56
N ASN A 61 -2.22 -11.89 22.24
CA ASN A 61 -1.14 -12.28 23.17
C ASN A 61 -0.79 -11.23 24.24
N GLY A 62 -1.79 -10.51 24.78
CA GLY A 62 -1.58 -9.46 25.76
C GLY A 62 -0.92 -8.22 25.17
N SER A 63 -1.25 -7.86 23.94
CA SER A 63 -0.72 -6.73 23.18
C SER A 63 0.79 -6.83 22.94
N THR A 64 1.27 -8.04 22.67
CA THR A 64 2.67 -8.32 22.29
C THR A 64 2.72 -9.15 21.00
N PHE A 65 3.81 -9.01 20.26
CA PHE A 65 4.07 -9.78 19.05
C PHE A 65 5.55 -10.11 18.90
N PHE A 66 5.85 -11.10 18.06
CA PHE A 66 7.22 -11.49 17.74
C PHE A 66 7.69 -10.75 16.50
N ARG A 67 8.87 -10.17 16.57
CA ARG A 67 9.54 -9.46 15.48
C ARG A 67 10.90 -10.06 15.20
N ALA A 68 11.23 -10.32 13.93
CA ALA A 68 12.58 -10.76 13.55
C ALA A 68 13.62 -9.66 13.79
N THR A 69 14.77 -10.03 14.40
CA THR A 69 15.82 -9.06 14.79
C THR A 69 16.71 -8.63 13.62
N GLY A 70 16.68 -9.33 12.49
CA GLY A 70 17.49 -9.01 11.31
C GLY A 70 16.93 -9.64 10.02
N ASP A 71 17.45 -9.22 8.85
CA ASP A 71 17.11 -9.83 7.57
C ASP A 71 17.59 -11.28 7.52
N GLY A 72 16.63 -12.21 7.25
CA GLY A 72 16.90 -13.65 7.25
C GLY A 72 17.21 -14.24 8.63
N SER A 73 17.07 -13.47 9.72
CA SER A 73 17.29 -13.96 11.07
C SER A 73 16.15 -14.87 11.54
N ILE A 74 16.50 -15.99 12.16
CA ILE A 74 15.58 -16.86 12.88
C ILE A 74 15.30 -16.30 14.29
N GLU A 75 16.17 -15.40 14.77
CA GLU A 75 16.01 -14.78 16.08
C GLU A 75 14.87 -13.77 16.08
N THR A 76 14.03 -13.84 17.10
CA THR A 76 12.90 -12.95 17.28
C THR A 76 12.95 -12.27 18.64
N GLU A 77 12.50 -11.04 18.72
CA GLU A 77 12.24 -10.33 19.97
C GLU A 77 10.73 -10.18 20.21
N VAL A 78 10.36 -10.14 21.49
CA VAL A 78 8.97 -9.84 21.88
C VAL A 78 8.83 -8.34 22.04
N VAL A 79 7.91 -7.75 21.28
CA VAL A 79 7.66 -6.30 21.28
C VAL A 79 6.22 -6.04 21.70
N SER A 80 6.00 -5.03 22.54
CA SER A 80 4.65 -4.59 22.88
C SER A 80 4.07 -3.70 21.78
N ALA A 81 2.76 -3.77 21.59
CA ALA A 81 2.04 -2.90 20.64
C ALA A 81 2.30 -1.42 20.95
N LYS A 82 2.33 -1.03 22.23
CA LYS A 82 2.63 0.35 22.65
C LYS A 82 4.02 0.83 22.18
N LYS A 83 5.04 -0.05 22.26
CA LYS A 83 6.39 0.29 21.73
C LYS A 83 6.33 0.46 20.22
N ALA A 84 5.67 -0.45 19.53
CA ALA A 84 5.47 -0.36 18.08
C ALA A 84 4.73 0.91 17.64
N PHE A 85 3.70 1.33 18.38
CA PHE A 85 3.02 2.59 18.10
C PHE A 85 3.95 3.80 18.24
N GLY A 86 4.86 3.78 19.23
CA GLY A 86 5.91 4.82 19.35
C GLY A 86 6.88 4.83 18.17
N GLU A 87 7.29 3.65 17.70
CA GLU A 87 8.19 3.50 16.55
C GLU A 87 7.51 3.96 15.25
N ILE A 88 6.25 3.56 15.02
CA ILE A 88 5.44 4.01 13.88
C ILE A 88 5.26 5.54 13.95
N GLY A 89 4.88 6.04 15.12
CA GLY A 89 4.62 7.46 15.32
C GLY A 89 5.84 8.34 15.06
N ALA A 90 7.04 7.88 15.44
CA ALA A 90 8.29 8.60 15.16
C ALA A 90 8.55 8.79 13.65
N ILE A 91 8.07 7.86 12.81
CA ILE A 91 8.22 7.92 11.35
C ILE A 91 7.08 8.73 10.72
N THR A 92 5.84 8.53 11.19
CA THR A 92 4.63 9.16 10.61
C THR A 92 4.35 10.56 11.14
N GLY A 93 5.10 11.01 12.15
CA GLY A 93 4.89 12.30 12.82
C GLY A 93 3.71 12.31 13.79
N GLN A 94 3.25 11.14 14.25
CA GLN A 94 2.15 10.96 15.19
C GLN A 94 2.68 10.54 16.57
N THR A 95 1.87 10.70 17.60
CA THR A 95 2.17 10.16 18.92
C THR A 95 1.66 8.71 19.04
N ALA A 96 2.27 7.93 19.93
CA ALA A 96 1.76 6.59 20.23
C ALA A 96 0.32 6.60 20.76
N ALA A 97 -0.11 7.69 21.43
CA ALA A 97 -1.46 7.84 21.94
C ALA A 97 -2.48 8.07 20.82
N GLU A 98 -2.12 8.82 19.79
CA GLU A 98 -2.99 9.02 18.61
C GLU A 98 -3.19 7.70 17.87
N ILE A 99 -2.13 6.92 17.68
CA ILE A 99 -2.25 5.60 17.03
C ILE A 99 -3.08 4.64 17.89
N GLN A 100 -2.90 4.65 19.21
CA GLN A 100 -3.73 3.87 20.12
C GLN A 100 -5.20 4.27 20.01
N ALA A 101 -5.51 5.56 19.94
CA ALA A 101 -6.89 6.05 19.80
C ALA A 101 -7.54 5.57 18.49
N ILE A 102 -6.78 5.51 17.38
CA ILE A 102 -7.26 4.94 16.10
C ILE A 102 -7.64 3.45 16.29
N VAL A 103 -6.79 2.69 16.99
CA VAL A 103 -7.05 1.27 17.27
C VAL A 103 -8.28 1.11 18.15
N ASP A 104 -8.37 1.88 19.22
CA ASP A 104 -9.49 1.81 20.19
C ASP A 104 -10.83 2.17 19.51
N GLN A 105 -10.86 3.23 18.71
CA GLN A 105 -12.04 3.62 17.94
C GLN A 105 -12.47 2.51 16.96
N ALA A 106 -11.54 1.93 16.22
CA ALA A 106 -11.85 0.88 15.27
C ALA A 106 -12.40 -0.39 15.95
N LEU A 107 -11.91 -0.71 17.16
CA LEU A 107 -12.39 -1.84 17.95
C LEU A 107 -13.71 -1.57 18.66
N GLU A 108 -14.02 -0.32 19.03
CA GLU A 108 -15.33 0.10 19.53
C GLU A 108 -16.41 -0.04 18.45
N GLU A 109 -16.11 0.38 17.22
CA GLU A 109 -17.03 0.26 16.09
C GLU A 109 -17.20 -1.22 15.67
N ASN A 110 -16.11 -1.98 15.63
CA ASN A 110 -16.10 -3.40 15.30
C ASN A 110 -14.98 -4.15 16.05
N PRO A 111 -15.30 -4.94 17.09
CA PRO A 111 -14.31 -5.69 17.86
C PRO A 111 -13.48 -6.69 17.06
N LYS A 112 -13.88 -7.00 15.83
CA LYS A 112 -13.15 -7.85 14.87
C LYS A 112 -12.52 -7.05 13.74
N SER A 113 -12.39 -5.74 13.88
CA SER A 113 -11.82 -4.88 12.85
C SER A 113 -10.41 -5.33 12.47
N ASP A 114 -10.21 -5.58 11.19
CA ASP A 114 -8.93 -5.98 10.60
C ASP A 114 -8.26 -4.86 9.85
N PHE A 115 -8.86 -3.68 9.88
CA PHE A 115 -8.44 -2.57 9.07
C PHE A 115 -8.66 -1.24 9.79
N ALA A 116 -7.61 -0.42 9.84
CA ALA A 116 -7.69 1.00 10.20
C ALA A 116 -6.54 1.77 9.53
N TYR A 117 -6.82 2.96 9.02
CA TYR A 117 -5.78 3.85 8.52
C TYR A 117 -5.01 4.49 9.68
N VAL A 118 -3.67 4.38 9.63
CA VAL A 118 -2.76 5.07 10.56
C VAL A 118 -2.35 6.42 9.97
N LYS A 119 -1.85 6.39 8.75
CA LYS A 119 -1.41 7.58 8.02
C LYS A 119 -1.61 7.37 6.53
N ARG A 120 -2.13 8.38 5.86
CA ARG A 120 -2.25 8.38 4.40
C ARG A 120 -1.10 9.12 3.75
N SER A 121 -0.83 8.76 2.52
CA SER A 121 0.07 9.48 1.61
C SER A 121 1.48 9.69 2.16
N VAL A 122 2.10 8.62 2.75
CA VAL A 122 3.51 8.66 3.16
C VAL A 122 4.42 8.47 1.95
N ASP A 123 5.63 8.99 2.02
CA ASP A 123 6.64 8.85 0.97
C ASP A 123 7.35 7.48 1.03
N LEU A 124 8.11 7.17 -0.01
CA LEU A 124 8.86 5.92 -0.13
C LEU A 124 9.92 5.77 0.99
N ALA A 125 10.49 6.87 1.47
CA ALA A 125 11.48 6.83 2.55
C ALA A 125 10.85 6.41 3.87
N ALA A 126 9.68 6.96 4.22
CA ALA A 126 8.90 6.57 5.39
C ALA A 126 8.40 5.11 5.26
N LEU A 127 7.92 4.70 4.07
CA LEU A 127 7.53 3.32 3.81
C LEU A 127 8.66 2.33 4.12
N ASN A 128 9.87 2.59 3.62
CA ASN A 128 11.02 1.72 3.84
C ASN A 128 11.41 1.63 5.32
N GLN A 129 11.32 2.75 6.06
CA GLN A 129 11.54 2.76 7.50
C GLN A 129 10.46 1.95 8.24
N LEU A 130 9.18 2.10 7.88
CA LEU A 130 8.09 1.34 8.46
C LEU A 130 8.18 -0.16 8.17
N LYS A 131 8.53 -0.55 6.94
CA LYS A 131 8.79 -1.96 6.57
C LYS A 131 9.96 -2.56 7.37
N ALA A 132 10.99 -1.77 7.64
CA ALA A 132 12.13 -2.20 8.46
C ALA A 132 11.75 -2.50 9.92
N LEU A 133 10.63 -1.95 10.43
CA LEU A 133 10.11 -2.29 11.77
C LEU A 133 9.57 -3.73 11.86
N ARG A 134 9.26 -4.37 10.72
CA ARG A 134 8.76 -5.78 10.64
C ARG A 134 7.60 -6.06 11.58
N ILE A 135 6.65 -5.18 11.59
CA ILE A 135 5.43 -5.29 12.39
C ILE A 135 4.41 -6.13 11.59
N PRO A 136 4.01 -7.34 12.06
CA PRO A 136 3.23 -8.28 11.24
C PRO A 136 1.79 -7.85 10.96
N TRP A 137 1.25 -6.92 11.73
CA TRP A 137 -0.09 -6.39 11.58
C TRP A 137 -0.13 -4.99 10.95
N LEU A 138 1.01 -4.50 10.45
CA LEU A 138 1.12 -3.27 9.67
C LEU A 138 1.14 -3.63 8.20
N THR A 139 0.28 -3.00 7.42
CA THR A 139 0.13 -3.19 5.98
C THR A 139 0.25 -1.87 5.26
N PHE A 140 0.58 -1.94 3.98
CA PHE A 140 0.82 -0.76 3.16
C PHE A 140 0.07 -0.94 1.85
N ASP A 141 -0.63 0.10 1.46
CA ASP A 141 -1.32 0.17 0.19
C ASP A 141 -0.68 1.24 -0.70
N TYR A 142 -0.57 0.96 -1.99
CA TYR A 142 -0.04 1.92 -2.94
C TYR A 142 -1.08 3.02 -3.18
N ASP A 143 -0.65 4.24 -3.06
CA ASP A 143 -1.40 5.43 -3.41
C ASP A 143 -0.56 6.27 -4.38
N SER A 144 -1.18 7.13 -5.14
CA SER A 144 -0.48 8.04 -6.03
C SER A 144 -1.03 9.44 -5.87
N ALA A 145 -0.14 10.40 -5.70
CA ALA A 145 -0.51 11.79 -5.61
C ALA A 145 -0.06 12.56 -6.85
N ARG A 146 -1.02 13.15 -7.56
CA ARG A 146 -0.69 14.02 -8.67
C ARG A 146 -0.15 15.35 -8.15
N ASN A 147 1.03 15.70 -8.59
CA ASN A 147 1.75 16.88 -8.17
C ASN A 147 1.92 17.89 -9.33
N TYR A 148 1.66 19.16 -9.06
CA TYR A 148 1.78 20.25 -10.00
C TYR A 148 2.84 21.24 -9.50
N PRO A 149 4.13 21.03 -9.82
CA PRO A 149 5.25 21.80 -9.25
C PRO A 149 5.16 23.33 -9.51
N SER A 150 4.53 23.70 -10.62
CA SER A 150 4.31 25.11 -10.99
C SER A 150 3.03 25.71 -10.37
N GLY A 151 2.33 24.96 -9.53
CA GLY A 151 1.09 25.38 -8.88
C GLY A 151 0.01 25.79 -9.89
N ALA A 152 -0.57 26.97 -9.72
CA ALA A 152 -1.66 27.45 -10.58
C ALA A 152 -1.21 27.90 -11.98
N VAL A 153 0.09 27.89 -12.30
CA VAL A 153 0.59 28.28 -13.61
C VAL A 153 0.13 27.29 -14.66
N GLY A 154 -0.70 27.78 -15.60
CA GLY A 154 -1.28 26.93 -16.64
C GLY A 154 -2.38 25.97 -16.15
N GLY A 155 -2.85 26.09 -14.91
CA GLY A 155 -3.79 25.14 -14.28
C GLY A 155 -5.06 24.93 -15.08
N ASN A 156 -5.62 25.95 -15.71
CA ASN A 156 -6.80 25.80 -16.60
C ASN A 156 -6.49 25.01 -17.88
N LEU A 157 -5.25 25.02 -18.35
CA LEU A 157 -4.82 24.28 -19.52
C LEU A 157 -4.45 22.85 -19.16
N ILE A 158 -3.66 22.67 -18.09
CA ILE A 158 -3.21 21.36 -17.61
C ILE A 158 -4.41 20.58 -17.07
N GLY A 159 -5.26 21.24 -16.31
CA GLY A 159 -6.36 20.62 -15.58
C GLY A 159 -5.93 20.01 -14.26
N PHE A 160 -6.71 19.09 -13.77
CA PHE A 160 -6.44 18.37 -12.53
C PHE A 160 -7.05 16.97 -12.53
N VAL A 161 -6.57 16.15 -11.61
CA VAL A 161 -6.99 14.78 -11.35
C VAL A 161 -7.68 14.73 -9.98
N GLY A 162 -8.77 14.00 -9.88
CA GLY A 162 -9.50 13.79 -8.61
C GLY A 162 -8.85 12.71 -7.72
N ASP A 163 -9.47 12.45 -6.57
CA ASP A 163 -8.93 11.55 -5.52
C ASP A 163 -8.75 10.10 -5.97
N GLU A 164 -9.51 9.64 -6.97
CA GLU A 164 -9.40 8.29 -7.54
C GLU A 164 -8.54 8.24 -8.82
N ASN A 165 -7.62 9.20 -9.00
CA ASN A 165 -6.81 9.34 -10.20
C ASN A 165 -7.63 9.62 -11.48
N GLU A 166 -8.88 10.01 -11.36
CA GLU A 166 -9.74 10.36 -12.49
C GLU A 166 -9.45 11.75 -13.02
N ALA A 167 -9.15 11.85 -14.30
CA ALA A 167 -8.92 13.13 -14.96
C ALA A 167 -10.22 13.95 -15.03
N GLN A 168 -10.18 15.19 -14.52
CA GLN A 168 -11.37 16.03 -14.43
C GLN A 168 -11.44 17.14 -15.48
N SER A 169 -10.31 17.63 -15.95
CA SER A 169 -10.29 18.76 -16.88
C SER A 169 -8.94 18.90 -17.65
N GLY A 170 -8.91 19.78 -18.63
CA GLY A 170 -7.70 20.20 -19.35
C GLY A 170 -6.98 19.11 -20.13
N ILE A 171 -5.65 19.20 -20.18
CA ILE A 171 -4.79 18.19 -20.84
C ILE A 171 -4.92 16.85 -20.11
N GLU A 172 -5.02 16.86 -18.78
CA GLU A 172 -5.24 15.64 -17.99
C GLU A 172 -6.41 14.83 -18.55
N LEU A 173 -7.56 15.46 -18.82
CA LEU A 173 -8.74 14.79 -19.36
C LEU A 173 -8.60 14.47 -20.85
N SER A 174 -8.10 15.41 -21.65
CA SER A 174 -8.05 15.23 -23.12
C SER A 174 -7.02 14.19 -23.56
N GLN A 175 -6.00 13.94 -22.75
CA GLN A 175 -4.93 12.97 -23.00
C GLN A 175 -4.94 11.81 -21.99
N ASP A 176 -6.05 11.60 -21.30
CA ASP A 176 -6.16 10.61 -20.23
C ASP A 176 -5.76 9.20 -20.68
N THR A 177 -6.21 8.75 -21.86
CA THR A 177 -5.83 7.44 -22.42
C THR A 177 -4.32 7.25 -22.62
N CYS A 178 -3.57 8.34 -22.82
CA CYS A 178 -2.11 8.30 -22.94
C CYS A 178 -1.43 8.40 -21.57
N LEU A 179 -1.98 9.24 -20.70
CA LEU A 179 -1.39 9.54 -19.40
C LEU A 179 -1.65 8.44 -18.36
N ALA A 180 -2.82 7.83 -18.34
CA ALA A 180 -3.21 6.85 -17.34
C ALA A 180 -2.37 5.56 -17.38
N GLY A 181 -1.80 5.21 -18.54
CA GLY A 181 -1.05 3.97 -18.68
C GLY A 181 -1.94 2.72 -18.68
N THR A 182 -1.34 1.57 -18.39
CA THR A 182 -2.06 0.30 -18.30
C THR A 182 -1.57 -0.44 -17.05
N ASP A 183 -2.50 -0.84 -16.21
CA ASP A 183 -2.18 -1.58 -15.00
C ASP A 183 -1.50 -2.91 -15.30
N GLY A 184 -0.51 -3.23 -14.49
CA GLY A 184 0.14 -4.52 -14.47
C GLY A 184 -0.65 -5.52 -13.63
N SER A 185 -0.33 -6.80 -13.77
CA SER A 185 -0.84 -7.85 -12.88
C SER A 185 0.29 -8.76 -12.45
N GLU A 186 0.34 -9.09 -11.19
CA GLU A 186 1.25 -10.05 -10.60
C GLU A 186 0.44 -11.08 -9.82
N SER A 187 0.88 -12.33 -9.80
CA SER A 187 0.23 -13.38 -9.02
C SER A 187 1.24 -13.99 -8.05
N TYR A 188 0.88 -14.06 -6.80
CA TYR A 188 1.65 -14.70 -5.73
C TYR A 188 1.04 -16.07 -5.38
N GLU A 189 1.91 -17.07 -5.12
CA GLU A 189 1.55 -18.38 -4.59
C GLU A 189 1.82 -18.47 -3.09
#